data_b3517d81e0712ae92d5904a92215f650
#
_entry.id   b3517d81e0712ae92d5904a92215f650
#
_cell.length_a   1.000
_cell.length_b   1.000
_cell.length_c   1.000
_cell.angle_alpha   90.00
_cell.angle_beta   90.00
_cell.angle_gamma   90.00
#
_symmetry.space_group_name_H-M   'P 1'
#
loop_
_entity.id
_entity.type
_entity.pdbx_description
1 polymer ?
#
loop_
_entity_poly.entity_id
_entity_poly.type
_entity_poly.pdbx_seq_one_letter_code
_entity_poly.pdbx_strand_id
1 'polypeptide(L)'
;LKKKLLAILIFTFSVVILTGIYIFSLPRTWKSDTILLPESSANSVSGNLGSIAAIAGIKMNTGSTEDAIYPEFYPKVLGSTIFLTELLKQEITVSRLHKKVSIFEYFENCQIKPWWGKLFNLKKEIIKPNINPTHISKQQQTIVDALFDSFFCSVDKKTDMISVSVTTLDADVSAQIADLIRKRLQIYIT
;
A
#
# COMPACT_ATOMS: atom_id res chain seq x y z
N LEU A 1 52.40 -17.17 -11.23
CA LEU A 1 51.34 -16.27 -11.77
C LEU A 1 50.07 -17.06 -12.15
N LYS A 2 50.17 -18.15 -12.95
CA LYS A 2 49.01 -18.94 -13.42
C LYS A 2 48.18 -19.54 -12.28
N LYS A 3 48.79 -20.05 -11.20
CA LYS A 3 48.06 -20.62 -10.03
C LYS A 3 47.26 -19.55 -9.27
N LYS A 4 47.80 -18.32 -9.11
CA LYS A 4 47.10 -17.23 -8.46
C LYS A 4 45.91 -16.71 -9.34
N LEU A 5 46.09 -16.68 -10.64
CA LEU A 5 45.05 -16.29 -11.60
C LEU A 5 43.90 -17.31 -11.60
N LEU A 6 44.21 -18.60 -11.52
CA LEU A 6 43.20 -19.66 -11.44
C LEU A 6 42.41 -19.58 -10.12
N ALA A 7 43.08 -19.30 -8.99
CA ALA A 7 42.39 -19.10 -7.71
C ALA A 7 41.42 -17.93 -7.73
N ILE A 8 41.81 -16.79 -8.33
CA ILE A 8 40.95 -15.62 -8.50
C ILE A 8 39.73 -15.98 -9.39
N LEU A 9 39.95 -16.71 -10.46
CA LEU A 9 38.88 -17.10 -11.39
C LEU A 9 37.85 -18.01 -10.70
N ILE A 10 38.30 -19.00 -9.92
CA ILE A 10 37.42 -19.89 -9.14
C ILE A 10 36.63 -19.10 -8.11
N PHE A 11 37.29 -18.16 -7.40
CA PHE A 11 36.63 -17.33 -6.41
C PHE A 11 35.53 -16.46 -7.05
N THR A 12 35.86 -15.78 -8.15
CA THR A 12 34.90 -14.95 -8.89
C THR A 12 33.70 -15.76 -9.37
N PHE A 13 33.95 -16.94 -9.92
CA PHE A 13 32.89 -17.83 -10.40
C PHE A 13 31.99 -18.32 -9.26
N SER A 14 32.57 -18.65 -8.10
CA SER A 14 31.83 -19.01 -6.90
C SER A 14 30.90 -17.88 -6.42
N VAL A 15 31.40 -16.65 -6.40
CA VAL A 15 30.59 -15.47 -6.00
C VAL A 15 29.42 -15.25 -6.99
N VAL A 16 29.67 -15.37 -8.31
CA VAL A 16 28.62 -15.23 -9.32
C VAL A 16 27.51 -16.28 -9.13
N ILE A 17 27.89 -17.55 -8.89
CA ILE A 17 26.92 -18.64 -8.64
C ILE A 17 26.09 -18.35 -7.39
N LEU A 18 26.73 -17.99 -6.28
CA LEU A 18 26.04 -17.67 -5.02
C LEU A 18 25.05 -16.48 -5.20
N THR A 19 25.49 -15.43 -5.89
CA THR A 19 24.64 -14.28 -6.20
C THR A 19 23.46 -14.68 -7.09
N GLY A 20 23.70 -15.53 -8.09
CA GLY A 20 22.64 -16.07 -8.94
C GLY A 20 21.58 -16.82 -8.15
N ILE A 21 21.99 -17.74 -7.28
CA ILE A 21 21.09 -18.53 -6.41
C ILE A 21 20.29 -17.57 -5.50
N TYR A 22 20.94 -16.56 -4.96
CA TYR A 22 20.26 -15.56 -4.10
C TYR A 22 19.18 -14.79 -4.87
N ILE A 23 19.49 -14.27 -6.06
CA ILE A 23 18.54 -13.50 -6.89
C ILE A 23 17.33 -14.36 -7.30
N PHE A 24 17.57 -15.61 -7.74
CA PHE A 24 16.48 -16.53 -8.09
C PHE A 24 15.61 -16.95 -6.90
N SER A 25 16.13 -16.81 -5.67
CA SER A 25 15.40 -17.10 -4.44
C SER A 25 14.44 -16.00 -4.00
N LEU A 26 14.56 -14.78 -4.54
CA LEU A 26 13.68 -13.66 -4.16
C LEU A 26 12.29 -13.86 -4.75
N PRO A 27 11.23 -13.75 -3.92
CA PRO A 27 9.87 -13.81 -4.43
C PRO A 27 9.57 -12.60 -5.32
N ARG A 28 8.80 -12.83 -6.37
CA ARG A 28 8.32 -11.75 -7.25
C ARG A 28 7.27 -10.92 -6.54
N THR A 29 7.30 -9.61 -6.77
CA THR A 29 6.29 -8.66 -6.28
C THR A 29 5.41 -8.19 -7.41
N TRP A 30 4.14 -7.94 -7.11
CA TRP A 30 3.14 -7.47 -8.04
C TRP A 30 2.61 -6.13 -7.57
N LYS A 31 2.58 -5.16 -8.48
CA LYS A 31 2.09 -3.81 -8.22
C LYS A 31 0.75 -3.61 -8.89
N SER A 32 -0.21 -3.08 -8.16
CA SER A 32 -1.51 -2.66 -8.67
C SER A 32 -1.72 -1.18 -8.34
N ASP A 33 -2.06 -0.41 -9.35
CA ASP A 33 -2.29 1.03 -9.21
C ASP A 33 -3.78 1.34 -9.36
N THR A 34 -4.30 2.20 -8.51
CA THR A 34 -5.64 2.77 -8.63
C THR A 34 -5.59 4.28 -8.54
N ILE A 35 -6.40 4.95 -9.35
CA ILE A 35 -6.47 6.41 -9.39
C ILE A 35 -7.87 6.82 -8.95
N LEU A 36 -7.92 7.77 -8.02
CA LEU A 36 -9.15 8.42 -7.60
C LEU A 36 -9.10 9.89 -8.07
N LEU A 37 -10.21 10.29 -8.69
CA LEU A 37 -10.43 11.70 -8.98
C LEU A 37 -11.26 12.25 -7.82
N PRO A 38 -10.81 13.32 -7.15
CA PRO A 38 -11.67 14.01 -6.21
C PRO A 38 -12.88 14.52 -6.99
N GLU A 39 -14.07 14.35 -6.46
CA GLU A 39 -15.23 15.07 -6.97
C GLU A 39 -14.98 16.55 -6.71
N SER A 40 -14.40 17.22 -7.69
CA SER A 40 -14.44 18.67 -7.70
C SER A 40 -15.92 19.02 -7.71
N SER A 41 -16.37 19.67 -6.65
CA SER A 41 -17.71 20.26 -6.63
C SER A 41 -17.83 21.06 -7.93
N ALA A 42 -18.59 20.53 -8.88
CA ALA A 42 -18.78 21.12 -10.21
C ALA A 42 -19.58 22.44 -10.16
N ASN A 43 -19.51 23.13 -9.05
CA ASN A 43 -19.92 24.50 -8.85
C ASN A 43 -18.76 25.49 -8.97
N SER A 44 -17.65 25.12 -9.61
CA SER A 44 -16.87 26.13 -10.30
C SER A 44 -17.79 26.68 -11.39
N VAL A 45 -18.46 27.80 -11.08
CA VAL A 45 -19.14 28.61 -12.07
C VAL A 45 -18.14 28.83 -13.20
N SER A 46 -18.18 27.89 -14.13
CA SER A 46 -17.34 27.86 -15.32
C SER A 46 -17.76 29.08 -16.11
N GLY A 47 -16.83 29.98 -16.24
CA GLY A 47 -17.03 31.13 -17.10
C GLY A 47 -16.69 32.44 -16.39
N ASN A 48 -16.45 33.45 -17.16
CA ASN A 48 -16.05 34.82 -16.84
C ASN A 48 -16.73 35.47 -15.61
N LEU A 49 -17.81 34.88 -15.06
CA LEU A 49 -18.51 35.40 -13.89
C LEU A 49 -17.71 35.29 -12.59
N GLY A 50 -16.92 34.20 -12.42
CA GLY A 50 -16.08 34.04 -11.24
C GLY A 50 -14.92 35.02 -11.20
N SER A 51 -14.33 35.34 -12.33
CA SER A 51 -13.30 36.37 -12.46
C SER A 51 -13.84 37.78 -12.25
N ILE A 52 -15.05 38.05 -12.70
CA ILE A 52 -15.72 39.33 -12.50
C ILE A 52 -16.11 39.55 -11.03
N ALA A 53 -16.58 38.51 -10.35
CA ALA A 53 -16.88 38.55 -8.91
C ALA A 53 -15.61 38.77 -8.06
N ALA A 54 -14.49 38.16 -8.44
CA ALA A 54 -13.19 38.39 -7.79
C ALA A 54 -12.68 39.84 -7.97
N ILE A 55 -12.86 40.44 -9.15
CA ILE A 55 -12.51 41.85 -9.43
C ILE A 55 -13.42 42.79 -8.66
N ALA A 56 -14.69 42.45 -8.47
CA ALA A 56 -15.64 43.23 -7.68
C ALA A 56 -15.42 43.10 -6.16
N GLY A 57 -14.43 42.32 -5.70
CA GLY A 57 -14.16 42.13 -4.26
C GLY A 57 -15.27 41.38 -3.53
N ILE A 58 -16.22 40.82 -4.26
CA ILE A 58 -17.28 39.98 -3.70
C ILE A 58 -16.63 38.61 -3.48
N LYS A 59 -16.23 38.33 -2.25
CA LYS A 59 -16.00 36.97 -1.82
C LYS A 59 -17.34 36.24 -1.88
N MET A 60 -17.67 35.69 -3.05
CA MET A 60 -18.70 34.67 -3.09
C MET A 60 -18.16 33.52 -2.23
N ASN A 61 -18.67 33.44 -1.02
CA ASN A 61 -18.63 32.27 -0.23
C ASN A 61 -19.51 31.24 -0.97
N THR A 62 -18.99 30.73 -2.10
CA THR A 62 -19.54 29.54 -2.73
C THR A 62 -19.34 28.50 -1.67
N GLY A 63 -20.44 28.18 -0.97
CA GLY A 63 -20.42 27.15 0.07
C GLY A 63 -19.73 25.93 -0.44
N SER A 64 -18.42 25.88 -0.17
CA SER A 64 -17.70 24.65 -0.10
C SER A 64 -18.45 23.87 0.96
N THR A 65 -19.09 22.80 0.57
CA THR A 65 -19.51 21.78 1.51
C THR A 65 -18.28 21.51 2.36
N GLU A 66 -18.33 21.98 3.63
CA GLU A 66 -17.21 21.99 4.58
C GLU A 66 -16.69 20.59 4.90
N ASP A 67 -17.24 19.56 4.26
CA ASP A 67 -16.96 18.15 4.51
C ASP A 67 -15.98 17.50 3.52
N ALA A 68 -15.57 18.16 2.45
CA ALA A 68 -14.62 17.58 1.51
C ALA A 68 -13.19 17.64 2.08
N ILE A 69 -12.63 16.49 2.39
CA ILE A 69 -11.23 16.36 2.82
C ILE A 69 -10.33 16.81 1.66
N TYR A 70 -9.47 17.80 1.93
CA TYR A 70 -8.48 18.25 0.93
C TYR A 70 -7.62 17.09 0.46
N PRO A 71 -7.35 16.96 -0.84
CA PRO A 71 -6.55 15.85 -1.40
C PRO A 71 -5.22 15.60 -0.68
N GLU A 72 -4.58 16.64 -0.21
CA GLU A 72 -3.30 16.56 0.52
C GLU A 72 -3.36 15.76 1.84
N PHE A 73 -4.56 15.56 2.41
CA PHE A 73 -4.71 14.78 3.64
C PHE A 73 -4.89 13.28 3.42
N TYR A 74 -5.19 12.82 2.19
CA TYR A 74 -5.39 11.38 1.93
C TYR A 74 -4.21 10.49 2.33
N PRO A 75 -2.95 10.85 2.06
CA PRO A 75 -1.82 10.04 2.52
C PRO A 75 -1.77 9.90 4.05
N LYS A 76 -2.18 10.95 4.79
CA LYS A 76 -2.24 10.91 6.26
C LYS A 76 -3.39 10.07 6.78
N VAL A 77 -4.56 10.14 6.12
CA VAL A 77 -5.72 9.31 6.46
C VAL A 77 -5.40 7.84 6.24
N LEU A 78 -4.80 7.49 5.09
CA LEU A 78 -4.38 6.13 4.76
C LEU A 78 -3.33 5.59 5.75
N GLY A 79 -2.42 6.45 6.24
CA GLY A 79 -1.42 6.08 7.25
C GLY A 79 -1.96 6.03 8.67
N SER A 80 -3.23 6.38 8.89
CA SER A 80 -3.80 6.34 10.25
C SER A 80 -3.98 4.91 10.75
N THR A 81 -3.67 4.69 12.03
CA THR A 81 -3.81 3.38 12.67
C THR A 81 -5.23 2.83 12.59
N ILE A 82 -6.24 3.71 12.68
CA ILE A 82 -7.64 3.34 12.58
C ILE A 82 -7.94 2.77 11.20
N PHE A 83 -7.56 3.47 10.14
CA PHE A 83 -7.75 3.02 8.76
C PHE A 83 -7.05 1.68 8.49
N LEU A 84 -5.79 1.55 8.90
CA LEU A 84 -4.99 0.35 8.71
C LEU A 84 -5.59 -0.86 9.45
N THR A 85 -6.02 -0.69 10.68
CA THR A 85 -6.63 -1.77 11.46
C THR A 85 -7.99 -2.20 10.93
N GLU A 86 -8.78 -1.28 10.39
CA GLU A 86 -10.03 -1.61 9.71
C GLU A 86 -9.78 -2.35 8.39
N LEU A 87 -8.76 -1.92 7.64
CA LEU A 87 -8.38 -2.58 6.39
C LEU A 87 -7.89 -4.01 6.66
N LEU A 88 -7.10 -4.24 7.71
CA LEU A 88 -6.61 -5.57 8.10
C LEU A 88 -7.73 -6.57 8.42
N LYS A 89 -8.91 -6.09 8.83
CA LYS A 89 -10.08 -6.94 9.12
C LYS A 89 -10.81 -7.40 7.85
N GLN A 90 -10.55 -6.76 6.70
CA GLN A 90 -11.24 -7.11 5.45
C GLN A 90 -10.80 -8.48 4.93
N GLU A 91 -11.75 -9.18 4.32
CA GLU A 91 -11.49 -10.47 3.68
C GLU A 91 -11.05 -10.29 2.23
N ILE A 92 -10.05 -11.05 1.85
CA ILE A 92 -9.53 -11.15 0.49
C ILE A 92 -9.46 -12.60 0.06
N THR A 93 -9.50 -12.83 -1.24
CA THR A 93 -9.34 -14.16 -1.82
C THR A 93 -7.91 -14.32 -2.31
N VAL A 94 -7.20 -15.30 -1.79
CA VAL A 94 -5.86 -15.67 -2.26
C VAL A 94 -6.01 -16.80 -3.26
N SER A 95 -5.93 -16.49 -4.56
CA SER A 95 -6.15 -17.46 -5.65
C SER A 95 -5.18 -18.63 -5.55
N ARG A 96 -3.94 -18.40 -5.18
CA ARG A 96 -2.91 -19.44 -4.98
C ARG A 96 -3.30 -20.47 -3.92
N LEU A 97 -4.04 -20.07 -2.90
CA LEU A 97 -4.45 -20.95 -1.79
C LEU A 97 -5.91 -21.41 -1.93
N HIS A 98 -6.64 -20.89 -2.91
CA HIS A 98 -8.10 -21.10 -3.09
C HIS A 98 -8.89 -20.85 -1.81
N LYS A 99 -8.47 -19.89 -1.00
CA LYS A 99 -9.04 -19.61 0.32
C LYS A 99 -9.30 -18.11 0.49
N LYS A 100 -10.43 -17.81 1.18
CA LYS A 100 -10.68 -16.46 1.71
C LYS A 100 -10.00 -16.34 3.06
N VAL A 101 -9.24 -15.27 3.22
CA VAL A 101 -8.52 -14.97 4.46
C VAL A 101 -8.62 -13.47 4.73
N SER A 102 -8.48 -13.07 5.99
CA SER A 102 -8.35 -11.65 6.30
C SER A 102 -7.00 -11.12 5.79
N ILE A 103 -6.94 -9.82 5.49
CA ILE A 103 -5.67 -9.18 5.13
C ILE A 103 -4.64 -9.39 6.24
N PHE A 104 -5.06 -9.37 7.50
CA PHE A 104 -4.21 -9.70 8.64
C PHE A 104 -3.57 -11.09 8.51
N GLU A 105 -4.39 -12.14 8.27
CA GLU A 105 -3.90 -13.51 8.11
C GLU A 105 -2.99 -13.65 6.89
N TYR A 106 -3.25 -12.88 5.82
CA TYR A 106 -2.39 -12.87 4.65
C TYR A 106 -0.98 -12.36 4.99
N PHE A 107 -0.86 -11.22 5.64
CA PHE A 107 0.44 -10.67 6.01
C PHE A 107 1.14 -11.50 7.08
N GLU A 108 0.39 -12.15 7.96
CA GLU A 108 0.93 -13.01 8.99
C GLU A 108 1.46 -14.34 8.43
N ASN A 109 0.65 -15.06 7.65
CA ASN A 109 0.86 -16.48 7.36
C ASN A 109 0.99 -16.83 5.88
N CYS A 110 0.33 -16.07 5.00
CA CYS A 110 0.13 -16.49 3.61
C CYS A 110 1.16 -15.93 2.64
N GLN A 111 2.03 -15.02 3.08
CA GLN A 111 3.07 -14.46 2.22
C GLN A 111 4.09 -15.52 1.78
N ILE A 112 4.52 -15.44 0.52
CA ILE A 112 5.57 -16.30 -0.03
C ILE A 112 6.89 -15.93 0.64
N LYS A 113 7.43 -16.86 1.43
CA LYS A 113 8.75 -16.71 2.04
C LYS A 113 9.80 -17.36 1.16
N PRO A 114 11.00 -16.78 1.02
CA PRO A 114 12.11 -17.46 0.34
C PRO A 114 12.42 -18.79 1.06
N TRP A 115 12.89 -19.78 0.30
CA TRP A 115 13.14 -21.13 0.82
C TRP A 115 14.10 -21.15 2.03
N TRP A 116 15.08 -20.24 2.04
CA TRP A 116 16.01 -20.09 3.16
C TRP A 116 15.37 -19.46 4.41
N GLY A 117 14.27 -18.72 4.27
CA GLY A 117 13.51 -18.20 5.40
C GLY A 117 12.90 -19.29 6.29
N LYS A 118 12.72 -20.50 5.76
CA LYS A 118 12.30 -21.68 6.55
C LYS A 118 13.37 -22.17 7.52
N LEU A 119 14.66 -21.95 7.20
CA LEU A 119 15.80 -22.36 8.05
C LEU A 119 15.90 -21.48 9.31
N PHE A 120 15.42 -20.23 9.25
CA PHE A 120 15.45 -19.27 10.34
C PHE A 120 14.10 -19.10 11.04
N ASN A 121 13.13 -19.99 10.77
CA ASN A 121 11.80 -19.90 11.35
C ASN A 121 11.86 -20.23 12.85
N LEU A 122 12.15 -19.21 13.64
CA LEU A 122 11.91 -19.23 15.07
C LEU A 122 10.40 -19.45 15.29
N LYS A 123 10.03 -20.17 16.33
CA LYS A 123 8.66 -20.53 16.69
C LYS A 123 7.74 -19.30 16.50
N LYS A 124 6.78 -19.41 15.58
CA LYS A 124 5.83 -18.36 15.32
C LYS A 124 4.78 -18.39 16.43
N GLU A 125 4.75 -17.38 17.25
CA GLU A 125 3.71 -17.18 18.24
C GLU A 125 2.40 -16.86 17.50
N ILE A 126 1.31 -17.50 17.88
CA ILE A 126 0.00 -17.28 17.24
C ILE A 126 -0.49 -15.90 17.66
N ILE A 127 -0.50 -14.97 16.73
CA ILE A 127 -0.97 -13.61 16.96
C ILE A 127 -2.49 -13.59 16.84
N LYS A 128 -3.16 -13.02 17.83
CA LYS A 128 -4.62 -12.92 17.80
C LYS A 128 -5.07 -11.93 16.71
N PRO A 129 -6.00 -12.33 15.83
CA PRO A 129 -6.45 -11.47 14.71
C PRO A 129 -7.32 -10.28 15.16
N ASN A 130 -7.77 -10.26 16.43
CA ASN A 130 -8.58 -9.17 16.96
C ASN A 130 -7.70 -7.97 17.34
N ILE A 131 -7.57 -7.02 16.42
CA ILE A 131 -6.79 -5.80 16.61
C ILE A 131 -7.72 -4.71 17.14
N ASN A 132 -7.40 -4.18 18.33
CA ASN A 132 -8.01 -2.97 18.85
C ASN A 132 -7.10 -1.78 18.49
N PRO A 133 -7.62 -0.74 17.80
CA PRO A 133 -6.79 0.42 17.41
C PRO A 133 -6.13 1.13 18.59
N THR A 134 -6.72 1.02 19.78
CA THR A 134 -6.24 1.67 21.01
C THR A 134 -5.15 0.89 21.72
N HIS A 135 -5.08 -0.44 21.52
CA HIS A 135 -4.13 -1.33 22.18
C HIS A 135 -3.57 -2.36 21.20
N ILE A 136 -2.53 -1.97 20.49
CA ILE A 136 -1.85 -2.81 19.50
C ILE A 136 -0.61 -3.43 20.16
N SER A 137 -0.47 -4.76 20.10
CA SER A 137 0.75 -5.44 20.54
C SER A 137 1.89 -5.19 19.59
N LYS A 138 3.15 -5.34 20.02
CA LYS A 138 4.34 -5.19 19.14
C LYS A 138 4.27 -6.08 17.90
N GLN A 139 3.76 -7.28 18.05
CA GLN A 139 3.63 -8.24 16.94
C GLN A 139 2.54 -7.79 15.95
N GLN A 140 1.42 -7.30 16.45
CA GLN A 140 0.36 -6.72 15.61
C GLN A 140 0.84 -5.46 14.91
N GLN A 141 1.65 -4.63 15.59
CA GLN A 141 2.26 -3.45 14.98
C GLN A 141 3.12 -3.82 13.76
N THR A 142 3.91 -4.88 13.85
CA THR A 142 4.71 -5.35 12.71
C THR A 142 3.85 -5.68 11.48
N ILE A 143 2.64 -6.20 11.69
CA ILE A 143 1.71 -6.50 10.58
C ILE A 143 1.06 -5.22 10.05
N VAL A 144 0.74 -4.27 10.91
CA VAL A 144 0.25 -2.93 10.52
C VAL A 144 1.30 -2.22 9.68
N ASP A 145 2.56 -2.22 10.11
CA ASP A 145 3.67 -1.61 9.40
C ASP A 145 3.91 -2.31 8.05
N ALA A 146 3.85 -3.65 8.01
CA ALA A 146 3.98 -4.41 6.77
C ALA A 146 2.86 -4.09 5.75
N LEU A 147 1.63 -3.86 6.22
CA LEU A 147 0.55 -3.38 5.38
C LEU A 147 0.83 -1.95 4.90
N PHE A 148 1.24 -1.05 5.79
CA PHE A 148 1.55 0.33 5.44
C PHE A 148 2.67 0.42 4.39
N ASP A 149 3.74 -0.37 4.55
CA ASP A 149 4.86 -0.44 3.60
C ASP A 149 4.46 -1.08 2.26
N SER A 150 3.34 -1.81 2.22
CA SER A 150 2.86 -2.45 1.00
C SER A 150 2.14 -1.50 0.06
N PHE A 151 1.76 -0.31 0.49
CA PHE A 151 1.11 0.67 -0.38
C PHE A 151 1.75 2.04 -0.31
N PHE A 152 1.63 2.78 -1.40
CA PHE A 152 2.12 4.14 -1.54
C PHE A 152 1.00 5.01 -2.09
N CYS A 153 0.76 6.13 -1.44
CA CYS A 153 -0.22 7.12 -1.89
C CYS A 153 0.48 8.43 -2.26
N SER A 154 0.17 8.93 -3.43
CA SER A 154 0.64 10.23 -3.90
C SER A 154 -0.53 11.06 -4.45
N VAL A 155 -0.42 12.36 -4.30
CA VAL A 155 -1.36 13.34 -4.82
C VAL A 155 -0.65 14.22 -5.84
N ASP A 156 -1.19 14.31 -7.05
CA ASP A 156 -0.69 15.21 -8.07
C ASP A 156 -1.26 16.61 -7.78
N LYS A 157 -0.37 17.56 -7.45
CA LYS A 157 -0.74 18.95 -7.12
C LYS A 157 -1.34 19.75 -8.28
N LYS A 158 -1.23 19.26 -9.52
CA LYS A 158 -1.78 19.95 -10.70
C LYS A 158 -3.20 19.51 -11.04
N THR A 159 -3.47 18.23 -10.82
CA THR A 159 -4.73 17.59 -11.22
C THR A 159 -5.57 17.17 -10.03
N ASP A 160 -5.04 17.31 -8.80
CA ASP A 160 -5.60 16.78 -7.55
C ASP A 160 -5.93 15.28 -7.58
N MET A 161 -5.39 14.57 -8.58
CA MET A 161 -5.56 13.12 -8.69
C MET A 161 -4.81 12.41 -7.57
N ILE A 162 -5.48 11.46 -6.96
CA ILE A 162 -4.92 10.62 -5.91
C ILE A 162 -4.56 9.27 -6.53
N SER A 163 -3.28 8.93 -6.52
CA SER A 163 -2.78 7.64 -6.98
C SER A 163 -2.41 6.78 -5.79
N VAL A 164 -3.00 5.60 -5.69
CA VAL A 164 -2.67 4.60 -4.69
C VAL A 164 -2.10 3.38 -5.38
N SER A 165 -0.87 3.05 -5.04
CA SER A 165 -0.14 1.88 -5.54
C SER A 165 -0.02 0.85 -4.44
N VAL A 166 -0.40 -0.39 -4.70
CA VAL A 166 -0.28 -1.50 -3.74
C VAL A 166 0.66 -2.56 -4.31
N THR A 167 1.65 -2.94 -3.54
CA THR A 167 2.65 -3.93 -3.92
C THR A 167 2.61 -5.12 -2.98
N THR A 168 2.29 -6.31 -3.49
CA THR A 168 2.26 -7.55 -2.71
C THR A 168 2.94 -8.70 -3.46
N LEU A 169 3.04 -9.86 -2.82
CA LEU A 169 3.64 -11.06 -3.40
C LEU A 169 2.66 -11.88 -4.27
N ASP A 170 1.38 -11.54 -4.25
CA ASP A 170 0.33 -12.18 -5.04
C ASP A 170 -0.43 -11.10 -5.85
N ALA A 171 -0.56 -11.27 -7.16
CA ALA A 171 -1.16 -10.29 -8.06
C ALA A 171 -2.64 -9.99 -7.71
N ASP A 172 -3.42 -11.05 -7.41
CA ASP A 172 -4.83 -10.91 -7.06
C ASP A 172 -5.02 -10.16 -5.76
N VAL A 173 -4.10 -10.36 -4.80
CA VAL A 173 -4.14 -9.68 -3.50
C VAL A 173 -3.83 -8.20 -3.65
N SER A 174 -2.83 -7.82 -4.48
CA SER A 174 -2.51 -6.41 -4.72
C SER A 174 -3.70 -5.66 -5.32
N ALA A 175 -4.41 -6.28 -6.29
CA ALA A 175 -5.57 -5.68 -6.93
C ALA A 175 -6.77 -5.55 -5.94
N GLN A 176 -7.04 -6.58 -5.14
CA GLN A 176 -8.11 -6.55 -4.16
C GLN A 176 -7.87 -5.51 -3.06
N ILE A 177 -6.65 -5.41 -2.54
CA ILE A 177 -6.30 -4.39 -1.53
C ILE A 177 -6.43 -2.98 -2.13
N ALA A 178 -5.97 -2.75 -3.37
CA ALA A 178 -6.10 -1.47 -4.04
C ALA A 178 -7.59 -1.07 -4.21
N ASP A 179 -8.46 -2.00 -4.59
CA ASP A 179 -9.90 -1.76 -4.71
C ASP A 179 -10.57 -1.52 -3.34
N LEU A 180 -10.16 -2.24 -2.30
CA LEU A 180 -10.64 -2.02 -0.94
C LEU A 180 -10.25 -0.64 -0.41
N ILE A 181 -9.01 -0.21 -0.64
CA ILE A 181 -8.54 1.14 -0.28
C ILE A 181 -9.38 2.18 -1.02
N ARG A 182 -9.59 2.00 -2.34
CA ARG A 182 -10.41 2.90 -3.14
C ARG A 182 -11.83 3.02 -2.58
N LYS A 183 -12.50 1.90 -2.33
CA LYS A 183 -13.86 1.87 -1.77
C LYS A 183 -13.94 2.53 -0.39
N ARG A 184 -12.99 2.27 0.46
CA ARG A 184 -12.93 2.87 1.80
C ARG A 184 -12.71 4.38 1.73
N LEU A 185 -11.80 4.84 0.90
CA LEU A 185 -11.61 6.28 0.69
C LEU A 185 -12.88 6.96 0.19
N GLN A 186 -13.61 6.35 -0.74
CA GLN A 186 -14.89 6.90 -1.21
C GLN A 186 -15.90 7.11 -0.07
N ILE A 187 -15.96 6.18 0.89
CA ILE A 187 -16.85 6.30 2.07
C ILE A 187 -16.41 7.46 2.98
N TYR A 188 -15.11 7.75 3.08
CA TYR A 188 -14.62 8.88 3.88
C TYR A 188 -14.84 10.24 3.19
N ILE A 189 -15.14 10.25 1.89
CA ILE A 189 -15.33 11.46 1.09
C ILE A 189 -16.82 11.84 0.98
N THR A 190 -17.71 10.86 1.08
CA THR A 190 -19.17 11.04 0.97
C THR A 190 -19.80 11.23 2.33
#